data_b9c919308c2925f7666f2ace9d293e92
#
_entry.id   b9c919308c2925f7666f2ace9d293e92
#
_cell.length_a   1.000
_cell.length_b   1.000
_cell.length_c   1.000
_cell.angle_alpha   90.00
_cell.angle_beta   90.00
_cell.angle_gamma   90.00
#
_symmetry.space_group_name_H-M   'P 1'
#
loop_
_entity.id
_entity.type
_entity.pdbx_description
1 polymer ?
#
loop_
_entity_poly.entity_id
_entity_poly.type
_entity_poly.pdbx_seq_one_letter_code
_entity_poly.pdbx_strand_id
1 'polypeptide(L)'
;MVITSDTKNPEFVRFGNHFLGMLNDLKRRPEDAANELNVPLKEIMDIIDGKKEVTTEIISRAVKIWPVNYRDLFLIRDDCPNGIKIMRNEDSAKSSRVMDRGGLPYYEYRDTAMSTVALFRPEWIEELCIVEDNDPN
;
A
#
# COMPACT_ATOMS: atom_id res chain seq x y z
N MET A 1 -27.23 3.95 29.45
CA MET A 1 -25.79 3.61 29.47
C MET A 1 -25.36 3.43 28.01
N VAL A 2 -24.76 4.45 27.42
CA VAL A 2 -24.29 4.38 26.04
C VAL A 2 -22.91 3.73 26.11
N ILE A 3 -22.82 2.48 25.67
CA ILE A 3 -21.53 1.83 25.45
C ILE A 3 -21.01 2.41 24.14
N THR A 4 -20.19 3.45 24.22
CA THR A 4 -19.34 3.87 23.12
C THR A 4 -18.32 2.76 22.93
N SER A 5 -18.56 1.88 21.96
CA SER A 5 -17.53 0.97 21.49
C SER A 5 -16.43 1.85 20.89
N ASP A 6 -15.33 1.93 21.59
CA ASP A 6 -14.08 2.55 21.15
C ASP A 6 -13.49 1.62 20.08
N THR A 7 -14.14 1.59 18.91
CA THR A 7 -13.72 0.78 17.77
C THR A 7 -12.48 1.46 17.18
N LYS A 8 -11.32 0.95 17.60
CA LYS A 8 -10.02 1.35 17.04
C LYS A 8 -10.08 1.27 15.52
N ASN A 9 -9.53 2.25 14.82
CA ASN A 9 -9.42 2.21 13.38
C ASN A 9 -8.55 1.00 12.95
N PRO A 10 -9.09 0.04 12.18
CA PRO A 10 -8.37 -1.18 11.80
C PRO A 10 -7.05 -0.89 11.07
N GLU A 11 -6.99 0.19 10.31
CA GLU A 11 -5.78 0.61 9.60
C GLU A 11 -4.69 1.07 10.55
N PHE A 12 -5.06 1.78 11.62
CA PHE A 12 -4.11 2.21 12.65
C PHE A 12 -3.58 1.01 13.44
N VAL A 13 -4.43 0.04 13.75
CA VAL A 13 -4.02 -1.20 14.42
C VAL A 13 -3.04 -1.98 13.54
N ARG A 14 -3.34 -2.12 12.26
CA ARG A 14 -2.46 -2.80 11.29
C ARG A 14 -1.12 -2.10 11.16
N PHE A 15 -1.12 -0.77 11.04
CA PHE A 15 0.10 0.02 11.00
C PHE A 15 0.90 -0.11 12.30
N GLY A 16 0.25 -0.02 13.46
CA GLY A 16 0.90 -0.14 14.77
C GLY A 16 1.64 -1.46 14.94
N ASN A 17 1.02 -2.57 14.53
CA ASN A 17 1.65 -3.89 14.52
C ASN A 17 2.86 -3.94 13.57
N HIS A 18 2.74 -3.37 12.38
CA HIS A 18 3.83 -3.26 11.42
C HIS A 18 4.98 -2.42 11.96
N PHE A 19 4.68 -1.28 12.57
CA PHE A 19 5.65 -0.38 13.16
C PHE A 19 6.42 -1.04 14.30
N LEU A 20 5.73 -1.77 15.17
CA LEU A 20 6.36 -2.54 16.24
C LEU A 20 7.28 -3.64 15.66
N GLY A 21 6.82 -4.35 14.64
CA GLY A 21 7.63 -5.34 13.93
C GLY A 21 8.91 -4.73 13.36
N MET A 22 8.81 -3.58 12.71
CA MET A 22 9.96 -2.85 12.17
C MET A 22 10.94 -2.41 13.27
N LEU A 23 10.44 -1.91 14.41
CA LEU A 23 11.29 -1.58 15.56
C LEU A 23 12.04 -2.81 16.07
N ASN A 24 11.36 -3.96 16.15
CA ASN A 24 12.00 -5.22 16.54
C ASN A 24 13.09 -5.64 15.56
N ASP A 25 12.87 -5.51 14.27
CA ASP A 25 13.87 -5.81 13.23
C ASP A 25 15.08 -4.89 13.35
N LEU A 26 14.87 -3.63 13.65
CA LEU A 26 15.91 -2.63 13.89
C LEU A 26 16.55 -2.75 15.30
N LYS A 27 16.07 -3.67 16.15
CA LYS A 27 16.54 -3.88 17.54
C LYS A 27 16.36 -2.62 18.40
N ARG A 28 15.24 -1.93 18.21
CA ARG A 28 14.85 -0.73 18.99
C ARG A 28 13.61 -1.02 19.82
N ARG A 29 13.65 -0.56 21.06
CA ARG A 29 12.48 -0.54 21.94
C ARG A 29 11.67 0.75 21.65
N PRO A 30 10.40 0.83 22.08
CA PRO A 30 9.61 2.06 21.94
C PRO A 30 10.29 3.30 22.55
N GLU A 31 11.00 3.13 23.67
CA GLU A 31 11.75 4.19 24.33
C GLU A 31 12.92 4.70 23.47
N ASP A 32 13.62 3.78 22.81
CA ASP A 32 14.73 4.11 21.90
C ASP A 32 14.20 4.91 20.72
N ALA A 33 13.08 4.45 20.13
CA ALA A 33 12.40 5.15 19.04
C ALA A 33 11.92 6.56 19.45
N ALA A 34 11.32 6.70 20.62
CA ALA A 34 10.88 7.99 21.15
C ALA A 34 12.04 8.98 21.26
N ASN A 35 13.16 8.53 21.82
CA ASN A 35 14.37 9.34 21.96
C ASN A 35 14.99 9.72 20.60
N GLU A 36 15.18 8.74 19.72
CA GLU A 36 15.80 8.97 18.41
C GLU A 36 14.93 9.86 17.51
N LEU A 37 13.62 9.69 17.56
CA LEU A 37 12.66 10.49 16.78
C LEU A 37 12.33 11.83 17.45
N ASN A 38 12.80 12.05 18.68
CA ASN A 38 12.52 13.24 19.47
C ASN A 38 11.01 13.51 19.60
N VAL A 39 10.27 12.50 20.04
CA VAL A 39 8.82 12.56 20.33
C VAL A 39 8.54 11.94 21.70
N PRO A 40 7.42 12.29 22.36
CA PRO A 40 7.04 11.67 23.62
C PRO A 40 6.84 10.15 23.46
N LEU A 41 7.30 9.35 24.43
CA LEU A 41 7.07 7.90 24.44
C LEU A 41 5.59 7.56 24.30
N LYS A 42 4.72 8.35 24.94
CA LYS A 42 3.26 8.18 24.81
C LYS A 42 2.81 8.20 23.34
N GLU A 43 3.38 9.06 22.51
CA GLU A 43 3.03 9.14 21.09
C GLU A 43 3.42 7.87 20.33
N ILE A 44 4.62 7.35 20.59
CA ILE A 44 5.07 6.06 20.02
C ILE A 44 4.14 4.94 20.46
N MET A 45 3.79 4.88 21.73
CA MET A 45 2.88 3.85 22.27
C MET A 45 1.47 3.97 21.67
N ASP A 46 0.94 5.18 21.52
CA ASP A 46 -0.38 5.41 20.93
C ASP A 46 -0.42 4.98 19.45
N ILE A 47 0.69 5.13 18.71
CA ILE A 47 0.84 4.63 17.33
C ILE A 47 0.88 3.09 17.33
N ILE A 48 1.71 2.48 18.17
CA ILE A 48 1.82 1.02 18.28
C ILE A 48 0.48 0.38 18.66
N ASP A 49 -0.25 1.00 19.58
CA ASP A 49 -1.56 0.53 20.02
C ASP A 49 -2.70 0.77 19.02
N GLY A 50 -2.42 1.41 17.89
CA GLY A 50 -3.43 1.75 16.87
C GLY A 50 -4.44 2.80 17.34
N LYS A 51 -4.07 3.66 18.27
CA LYS A 51 -4.88 4.77 18.77
C LYS A 51 -4.67 6.06 17.98
N LYS A 52 -3.51 6.18 17.33
CA LYS A 52 -3.09 7.37 16.61
C LYS A 52 -2.42 6.99 15.29
N GLU A 53 -2.66 7.81 14.28
CA GLU A 53 -1.93 7.73 13.02
C GLU A 53 -0.50 8.26 13.18
N VAL A 54 0.45 7.65 12.47
CA VAL A 54 1.82 8.17 12.36
C VAL A 54 1.81 9.50 11.61
N THR A 55 2.54 10.48 12.13
CA THR A 55 2.62 11.80 11.50
C THR A 55 3.69 11.85 10.43
N THR A 56 3.50 12.72 9.43
CA THR A 56 4.50 12.97 8.38
C THR A 56 5.85 13.40 8.97
N GLU A 57 5.84 14.09 10.11
CA GLU A 57 7.05 14.51 10.80
C GLU A 57 7.84 13.32 11.36
N ILE A 58 7.15 12.37 12.00
CA ILE A 58 7.77 11.13 12.50
C ILE A 58 8.36 10.34 11.32
N ILE A 59 7.60 10.18 10.23
CA ILE A 59 8.06 9.50 9.01
C ILE A 59 9.33 10.18 8.47
N SER A 60 9.31 11.50 8.32
CA SER A 60 10.44 12.27 7.78
C SER A 60 11.69 12.18 8.65
N ARG A 61 11.53 12.07 9.96
CA ARG A 61 12.66 11.86 10.88
C ARG A 61 13.19 10.43 10.78
N ALA A 62 12.29 9.44 10.80
CA ALA A 62 12.66 8.02 10.74
C ALA A 62 13.49 7.68 9.49
N VAL A 63 13.07 8.12 8.30
CA VAL A 63 13.81 7.86 7.05
C VAL A 63 15.17 8.56 6.97
N LYS A 64 15.43 9.57 7.82
CA LYS A 64 16.73 10.21 7.89
C LYS A 64 17.73 9.50 8.79
N ILE A 65 17.24 8.80 9.81
CA ILE A 65 18.10 8.23 10.87
C ILE A 65 18.09 6.70 10.88
N TRP A 66 17.05 6.07 10.32
CA TRP A 66 16.95 4.61 10.24
C TRP A 66 17.12 4.13 8.80
N PRO A 67 17.58 2.90 8.59
CA PRO A 67 17.69 2.29 7.27
C PRO A 67 16.31 1.82 6.74
N VAL A 68 15.35 2.73 6.69
CA VAL A 68 13.98 2.53 6.22
C VAL A 68 13.64 3.56 5.16
N ASN A 69 12.65 3.26 4.32
CA ASN A 69 12.18 4.19 3.30
C ASN A 69 10.75 4.66 3.61
N TYR A 70 10.28 5.66 2.89
CA TYR A 70 8.94 6.23 3.08
C TYR A 70 7.84 5.16 2.95
N ARG A 71 7.98 4.21 2.03
CA ARG A 71 6.99 3.16 1.81
C ARG A 71 6.80 2.26 3.04
N ASP A 72 7.86 2.06 3.82
CA ASP A 72 7.80 1.25 5.04
C ASP A 72 6.96 1.90 6.13
N LEU A 73 6.76 3.22 6.06
CA LEU A 73 6.14 4.03 7.09
C LEU A 73 4.82 4.68 6.67
N PHE A 74 4.39 4.53 5.41
CA PHE A 74 3.08 5.01 5.01
C PHE A 74 1.98 4.03 5.41
N LEU A 75 0.88 4.58 5.94
CA LEU A 75 -0.35 3.84 6.16
C LEU A 75 -1.01 3.56 4.80
N ILE A 76 -0.85 2.32 4.31
CA ILE A 76 -1.48 1.86 3.08
C ILE A 76 -2.86 1.32 3.43
N ARG A 77 -3.91 1.89 2.82
CA ARG A 77 -5.26 1.39 2.96
C ARG A 77 -5.34 -0.03 2.40
N ASP A 78 -5.87 -0.94 3.21
CA ASP A 78 -6.17 -2.30 2.75
C ASP A 78 -7.56 -2.32 2.08
N ASP A 79 -7.57 -2.49 0.76
CA ASP A 79 -8.78 -2.63 -0.03
C ASP A 79 -9.20 -4.10 -0.22
N CYS A 80 -8.53 -5.01 0.51
CA CYS A 80 -8.73 -6.45 0.42
C CYS A 80 -8.69 -7.11 1.83
N PRO A 81 -9.50 -6.65 2.80
CA PRO A 81 -9.40 -7.06 4.21
C PRO A 81 -9.64 -8.54 4.44
N ASN A 82 -10.33 -9.23 3.51
CA ASN A 82 -10.58 -10.68 3.58
C ASN A 82 -9.54 -11.49 2.77
N GLY A 83 -8.49 -10.85 2.26
CA GLY A 83 -7.46 -11.50 1.45
C GLY A 83 -7.90 -11.88 0.03
N ILE A 84 -9.11 -11.50 -0.38
CA ILE A 84 -9.69 -11.82 -1.68
C ILE A 84 -10.20 -10.55 -2.34
N LYS A 85 -9.79 -10.31 -3.60
CA LYS A 85 -10.34 -9.27 -4.44
C LYS A 85 -10.77 -9.86 -5.78
N ILE A 86 -11.97 -9.51 -6.21
CA ILE A 86 -12.57 -10.04 -7.43
C ILE A 86 -12.86 -8.88 -8.37
N MET A 87 -12.44 -9.01 -9.63
CA MET A 87 -12.84 -8.18 -10.74
C MET A 87 -13.76 -9.00 -11.64
N ARG A 88 -14.99 -8.54 -11.84
CA ARG A 88 -15.91 -9.20 -12.76
C ARG A 88 -15.61 -8.80 -14.21
N ASN A 89 -15.95 -9.69 -15.14
CA ASN A 89 -15.67 -9.46 -16.57
C ASN A 89 -16.31 -8.16 -17.10
N GLU A 90 -17.51 -7.83 -16.64
CA GLU A 90 -18.20 -6.61 -17.07
C GLU A 90 -17.48 -5.33 -16.60
N ASP A 91 -16.88 -5.38 -15.40
CA ASP A 91 -16.11 -4.25 -14.86
C ASP A 91 -14.72 -4.17 -15.49
N SER A 92 -14.10 -5.31 -15.75
CA SER A 92 -12.85 -5.40 -16.52
C SER A 92 -13.04 -4.81 -17.93
N ALA A 93 -14.11 -5.16 -18.61
CA ALA A 93 -14.41 -4.65 -19.95
C ALA A 93 -14.59 -3.10 -20.00
N LYS A 94 -15.16 -2.50 -18.94
CA LYS A 94 -15.29 -1.04 -18.82
C LYS A 94 -13.95 -0.31 -18.74
N SER A 95 -12.89 -0.99 -18.32
CA SER A 95 -11.53 -0.44 -18.22
C SER A 95 -10.72 -0.59 -19.51
N SER A 96 -11.31 -1.06 -20.57
CA SER A 96 -10.65 -1.33 -21.86
C SER A 96 -9.89 -0.10 -22.38
N ARG A 97 -8.64 -0.32 -22.75
CA ARG A 97 -7.74 0.65 -23.37
C ARG A 97 -7.07 0.00 -24.57
N VAL A 98 -7.25 0.57 -25.74
CA VAL A 98 -6.58 0.11 -26.94
C VAL A 98 -5.31 0.93 -27.16
N MET A 99 -4.21 0.25 -27.39
CA MET A 99 -2.92 0.86 -27.74
C MET A 99 -2.59 0.56 -29.18
N ASP A 100 -2.20 1.62 -29.89
CA ASP A 100 -1.84 1.53 -31.31
C ASP A 100 -0.35 1.24 -31.48
N ARG A 101 -0.05 0.55 -32.56
CA ARG A 101 1.32 0.38 -33.09
C ARG A 101 1.31 0.59 -34.59
N GLY A 102 2.19 1.46 -35.09
CA GLY A 102 2.21 1.81 -36.50
C GLY A 102 0.90 2.41 -37.02
N GLY A 103 0.13 3.06 -36.19
CA GLY A 103 -1.18 3.66 -36.51
C GLY A 103 -2.34 2.67 -36.58
N LEU A 104 -2.13 1.42 -36.17
CA LEU A 104 -3.16 0.38 -36.11
C LEU A 104 -3.39 -0.07 -34.68
N PRO A 105 -4.66 -0.35 -34.28
CA PRO A 105 -4.96 -0.96 -32.99
C PRO A 105 -4.20 -2.29 -32.83
N TYR A 106 -3.36 -2.38 -31.80
CA TYR A 106 -2.45 -3.50 -31.62
C TYR A 106 -2.74 -4.33 -30.38
N TYR A 107 -2.86 -3.69 -29.20
CA TYR A 107 -3.23 -4.34 -27.97
C TYR A 107 -4.48 -3.73 -27.35
N GLU A 108 -5.32 -4.57 -26.79
CA GLU A 108 -6.33 -4.16 -25.80
C GLU A 108 -5.85 -4.56 -24.40
N TYR A 109 -5.85 -3.60 -23.50
CA TYR A 109 -5.56 -3.80 -22.08
C TYR A 109 -6.82 -3.66 -21.28
N ARG A 110 -7.01 -4.51 -20.28
CA ARG A 110 -8.07 -4.39 -19.29
C ARG A 110 -7.51 -4.59 -17.91
N ASP A 111 -8.08 -3.88 -16.94
CA ASP A 111 -7.78 -4.09 -15.54
C ASP A 111 -8.31 -5.46 -15.09
N THR A 112 -7.54 -6.08 -14.21
CA THR A 112 -7.96 -7.27 -13.47
C THR A 112 -8.09 -6.93 -11.98
N ALA A 113 -8.27 -7.91 -11.12
CA ALA A 113 -8.30 -7.68 -9.68
C ALA A 113 -6.94 -7.19 -9.18
N MET A 114 -6.84 -5.90 -8.89
CA MET A 114 -5.66 -5.24 -8.33
C MET A 114 -5.96 -4.76 -6.91
N SER A 115 -4.99 -4.90 -6.01
CA SER A 115 -5.10 -4.44 -4.64
C SER A 115 -4.02 -3.41 -4.31
N THR A 116 -4.35 -2.43 -3.47
CA THR A 116 -3.41 -1.42 -2.98
C THR A 116 -2.28 -2.03 -2.16
N VAL A 117 -2.51 -3.17 -1.52
CA VAL A 117 -1.51 -3.89 -0.70
C VAL A 117 -0.68 -4.89 -1.51
N ALA A 118 -1.07 -5.21 -2.74
CA ALA A 118 -0.31 -6.11 -3.60
C ALA A 118 0.89 -5.40 -4.25
N LEU A 119 1.98 -6.14 -4.42
CA LEU A 119 3.16 -5.66 -5.13
C LEU A 119 2.98 -5.68 -6.66
N PHE A 120 2.02 -6.45 -7.14
CA PHE A 120 1.77 -6.68 -8.56
C PHE A 120 0.56 -5.90 -9.03
N ARG A 121 0.56 -5.56 -10.32
CA ARG A 121 -0.56 -4.94 -11.04
C ARG A 121 -0.86 -5.83 -12.25
N PRO A 122 -1.57 -6.97 -12.05
CA PRO A 122 -1.87 -7.89 -13.14
C PRO A 122 -2.85 -7.24 -14.13
N GLU A 123 -2.60 -7.46 -15.41
CA GLU A 123 -3.44 -6.95 -16.50
C GLU A 123 -3.88 -8.10 -17.40
N TRP A 124 -5.01 -7.93 -18.04
CA TRP A 124 -5.45 -8.75 -19.16
C TRP A 124 -5.06 -8.03 -20.46
N ILE A 125 -4.45 -8.76 -21.38
CA ILE A 125 -3.94 -8.21 -22.65
C ILE A 125 -4.42 -9.11 -23.78
N GLU A 126 -5.03 -8.51 -24.79
CA GLU A 126 -5.35 -9.16 -26.06
C GLU A 126 -4.59 -8.51 -27.20
N GLU A 127 -3.96 -9.34 -28.02
CA GLU A 127 -3.35 -8.91 -29.27
C GLU A 127 -4.42 -8.84 -30.35
N LEU A 128 -4.66 -7.64 -30.90
CA LEU A 128 -5.74 -7.38 -31.85
C LEU A 128 -5.34 -7.62 -33.29
N CYS A 129 -4.04 -7.64 -33.59
CA CYS A 129 -3.53 -7.94 -34.95
C CYS A 129 -2.23 -8.72 -34.87
N ILE A 130 -1.99 -9.54 -35.88
CA ILE A 130 -0.75 -10.27 -36.03
C ILE A 130 0.24 -9.37 -36.81
N VAL A 131 1.47 -9.25 -36.30
CA VAL A 131 2.58 -8.57 -36.96
C VAL A 131 3.59 -9.60 -37.41
N GLU A 132 4.15 -9.41 -38.61
CA GLU A 132 5.11 -10.32 -39.26
C GLU A 132 6.57 -9.98 -38.93
N ASP A 133 6.82 -8.83 -38.33
CA ASP A 133 8.14 -8.35 -37.96
C ASP A 133 8.26 -7.97 -36.47
N ASN A 134 9.50 -7.75 -36.04
CA ASN A 134 9.82 -7.33 -34.67
C ASN A 134 10.10 -5.82 -34.58
N ASP A 135 9.68 -5.02 -35.55
CA ASP A 135 9.86 -3.57 -35.51
C ASP A 135 9.05 -2.97 -34.34
N PRO A 136 9.67 -2.28 -33.40
CA PRO A 136 8.99 -1.70 -32.26
C PRO A 136 8.18 -0.43 -32.60
N ASN A 137 8.22 0.10 -33.83
CA ASN A 137 7.57 1.36 -34.21
C ASN A 137 6.21 1.17 -34.91
#